data_dcd91ef30b761137b54bdf2000cb3ecc
#
_entry.id   dcd91ef30b761137b54bdf2000cb3ecc
#
_cell.length_a   1.000
_cell.length_b   1.000
_cell.length_c   1.000
_cell.angle_alpha   90.00
_cell.angle_beta   90.00
_cell.angle_gamma   90.00
#
_symmetry.space_group_name_H-M   'P 1'
#
loop_
_entity.id
_entity.type
_entity.pdbx_description
1 polymer ?
#
loop_
_entity_poly.entity_id
_entity_poly.type
_entity_poly.pdbx_seq_one_letter_code
_entity_poly.pdbx_strand_id
1 'polypeptide(L)'
;MHKVSIPQSVIDDVVASRGREHVFENLDPARTALIVVDMQNGFLMRGVAHALCEEAIEIVPNVNRLAHAVRRSGGTVVWIQNAATPESLQSWSVRDEMDGPERSARRTASMAPGTKGYELWAGLGVKSDDLFVQKTRFSAFIQGASNLEAVLRSRGIDTVIIAGTVTNVCCESTARDAMMRNFKTIMVTDANAAETDALHNASLIAFYLKFGDIMPTDMVIGCLNANAATARDTAAE
;
A
#
# COMPACT_ATOMS: atom_id res chain seq x y z
N MET A 1 -15.12 6.94 -3.85
CA MET A 1 -13.69 7.16 -4.24
C MET A 1 -13.32 8.61 -3.93
N HIS A 2 -12.12 8.86 -3.38
CA HIS A 2 -11.69 10.21 -2.99
C HIS A 2 -11.59 11.17 -4.17
N LYS A 3 -11.94 12.43 -3.91
CA LYS A 3 -11.61 13.54 -4.80
C LYS A 3 -10.15 13.93 -4.55
N VAL A 4 -9.26 13.45 -5.41
CA VAL A 4 -7.83 13.81 -5.35
C VAL A 4 -7.64 15.27 -5.75
N SER A 5 -6.94 16.03 -4.93
CA SER A 5 -6.68 17.46 -5.15
C SER A 5 -5.28 17.82 -4.65
N ILE A 6 -4.32 17.84 -5.56
CA ILE A 6 -2.95 18.27 -5.28
C ILE A 6 -2.81 19.72 -5.75
N PRO A 7 -2.48 20.68 -4.88
CA PRO A 7 -2.30 22.09 -5.28
C PRO A 7 -1.19 22.23 -6.34
N GLN A 8 -1.40 23.10 -7.32
CA GLN A 8 -0.40 23.35 -8.37
C GLN A 8 0.96 23.78 -7.79
N SER A 9 0.96 24.57 -6.72
CA SER A 9 2.20 24.96 -6.03
C SER A 9 3.02 23.76 -5.51
N VAL A 10 2.36 22.67 -5.09
CA VAL A 10 3.04 21.44 -4.67
C VAL A 10 3.69 20.74 -5.87
N ILE A 11 2.99 20.69 -6.99
CA ILE A 11 3.53 20.14 -8.26
C ILE A 11 4.72 20.97 -8.71
N ASP A 12 4.61 22.29 -8.70
CA ASP A 12 5.67 23.21 -9.08
C ASP A 12 6.93 23.03 -8.19
N ASP A 13 6.74 22.88 -6.88
CA ASP A 13 7.84 22.59 -5.93
C ASP A 13 8.52 21.25 -6.22
N VAL A 14 7.75 20.23 -6.54
CA VAL A 14 8.28 18.90 -6.91
C VAL A 14 9.09 19.00 -8.21
N VAL A 15 8.55 19.64 -9.25
CA VAL A 15 9.24 19.82 -10.53
C VAL A 15 10.51 20.66 -10.36
N ALA A 16 10.47 21.74 -9.57
CA ALA A 16 11.63 22.56 -9.28
C ALA A 16 12.75 21.78 -8.58
N SER A 17 12.39 20.85 -7.67
CA SER A 17 13.37 20.06 -6.90
C SER A 17 13.88 18.82 -7.63
N ARG A 18 13.10 18.22 -8.54
CA ARG A 18 13.39 16.92 -9.16
C ARG A 18 13.61 16.98 -10.67
N GLY A 19 13.32 18.12 -11.30
CA GLY A 19 13.40 18.32 -12.75
C GLY A 19 12.24 17.74 -13.55
N ARG A 20 11.32 17.01 -12.89
CA ARG A 20 10.13 16.40 -13.51
C ARG A 20 9.06 16.11 -12.46
N GLU A 21 7.82 15.95 -12.92
CA GLU A 21 6.69 15.62 -12.05
C GLU A 21 6.80 14.20 -11.48
N HIS A 22 7.12 13.21 -12.31
CA HIS A 22 7.26 11.81 -11.90
C HIS A 22 8.69 11.30 -12.18
N VAL A 23 9.40 10.89 -11.12
CA VAL A 23 10.77 10.38 -11.23
C VAL A 23 10.83 8.85 -11.36
N PHE A 24 9.75 8.15 -11.02
CA PHE A 24 9.66 6.68 -11.03
C PHE A 24 8.71 6.14 -12.11
N GLU A 25 8.47 6.86 -13.19
CA GLU A 25 7.63 6.42 -14.32
C GLU A 25 8.25 5.28 -15.14
N ASN A 26 9.57 5.13 -15.11
CA ASN A 26 10.26 4.04 -15.81
C ASN A 26 10.30 2.80 -14.89
N LEU A 27 9.20 2.03 -14.89
CA LEU A 27 9.03 0.84 -14.06
C LEU A 27 9.60 -0.40 -14.77
N ASP A 28 10.58 -1.06 -14.15
CA ASP A 28 10.97 -2.44 -14.53
C ASP A 28 10.00 -3.42 -13.82
N PRO A 29 9.10 -4.10 -14.55
CA PRO A 29 8.12 -4.97 -13.92
C PRO A 29 8.75 -6.10 -13.09
N ALA A 30 9.87 -6.68 -13.55
CA ALA A 30 10.57 -7.77 -12.84
C ALA A 30 11.15 -7.33 -11.50
N ARG A 31 11.37 -6.03 -11.32
CA ARG A 31 11.89 -5.42 -10.09
C ARG A 31 10.83 -4.62 -9.32
N THR A 32 9.56 -4.75 -9.71
CA THR A 32 8.45 -3.99 -9.15
C THR A 32 7.48 -4.89 -8.38
N ALA A 33 7.08 -4.47 -7.19
CA ALA A 33 6.02 -5.11 -6.42
C ALA A 33 4.85 -4.16 -6.13
N LEU A 34 3.63 -4.65 -6.31
CA LEU A 34 2.42 -4.03 -5.76
C LEU A 34 2.24 -4.51 -4.31
N ILE A 35 2.22 -3.59 -3.38
CA ILE A 35 1.99 -3.83 -1.96
C ILE A 35 0.58 -3.37 -1.63
N VAL A 36 -0.34 -4.32 -1.45
CA VAL A 36 -1.74 -4.03 -1.09
C VAL A 36 -1.87 -4.13 0.43
N VAL A 37 -2.07 -2.97 1.05
CA VAL A 37 -2.03 -2.80 2.51
C VAL A 37 -3.42 -2.95 3.11
N ASP A 38 -3.57 -3.88 4.03
CA ASP A 38 -4.67 -4.02 5.00
C ASP A 38 -6.11 -4.02 4.40
N MET A 39 -6.29 -4.52 3.18
CA MET A 39 -7.61 -4.66 2.58
C MET A 39 -8.38 -5.86 3.18
N GLN A 40 -8.54 -5.81 4.53
CA GLN A 40 -9.14 -6.85 5.36
C GLN A 40 -10.55 -6.48 5.81
N ASN A 41 -11.35 -7.49 6.16
CA ASN A 41 -12.70 -7.29 6.71
C ASN A 41 -12.69 -6.42 7.97
N GLY A 42 -11.59 -6.43 8.75
CA GLY A 42 -11.38 -5.59 9.93
C GLY A 42 -11.32 -4.08 9.66
N PHE A 43 -11.25 -3.68 8.38
CA PHE A 43 -11.32 -2.29 7.92
C PHE A 43 -12.51 -2.04 6.98
N LEU A 44 -13.01 -3.06 6.26
CA LEU A 44 -14.01 -2.89 5.20
C LEU A 44 -15.42 -3.38 5.56
N MET A 45 -15.56 -4.38 6.44
CA MET A 45 -16.84 -5.03 6.70
C MET A 45 -17.58 -4.40 7.87
N ARG A 46 -18.74 -3.80 7.62
CA ARG A 46 -19.64 -3.31 8.69
C ARG A 46 -19.98 -4.43 9.68
N GLY A 47 -19.96 -4.12 10.98
CA GLY A 47 -20.22 -5.07 12.06
C GLY A 47 -19.03 -5.97 12.43
N VAL A 48 -17.96 -6.00 11.65
CA VAL A 48 -16.71 -6.75 11.90
C VAL A 48 -15.55 -5.81 12.11
N ALA A 49 -15.52 -4.70 11.41
CA ALA A 49 -14.43 -3.74 11.41
C ALA A 49 -14.23 -3.09 12.78
N HIS A 50 -12.97 -3.05 13.22
CA HIS A 50 -12.56 -2.28 14.40
C HIS A 50 -12.31 -0.80 14.09
N ALA A 51 -11.95 -0.51 12.84
CA ALA A 51 -11.73 0.83 12.28
C ALA A 51 -12.26 0.83 10.83
N LEU A 52 -13.57 1.12 10.69
CA LEU A 52 -14.23 1.07 9.39
C LEU A 52 -13.79 2.23 8.49
N CYS A 53 -13.27 1.91 7.30
CA CYS A 53 -12.99 2.82 6.21
C CYS A 53 -13.89 2.42 5.02
N GLU A 54 -15.04 3.05 4.90
CA GLU A 54 -16.04 2.68 3.87
C GLU A 54 -15.53 2.94 2.46
N GLU A 55 -14.75 4.00 2.28
CA GLU A 55 -14.11 4.39 1.03
C GLU A 55 -13.17 3.31 0.49
N ALA A 56 -12.66 2.42 1.37
CA ALA A 56 -11.80 1.32 0.95
C ALA A 56 -12.51 0.27 0.08
N ILE A 57 -13.84 0.17 0.14
CA ILE A 57 -14.60 -0.69 -0.77
C ILE A 57 -14.60 -0.11 -2.18
N GLU A 58 -14.65 1.21 -2.31
CA GLU A 58 -14.70 1.90 -3.60
C GLU A 58 -13.40 1.77 -4.41
N ILE A 59 -12.25 1.57 -3.74
CA ILE A 59 -10.97 1.38 -4.42
C ILE A 59 -10.70 -0.07 -4.86
N VAL A 60 -11.50 -1.04 -4.44
CA VAL A 60 -11.30 -2.48 -4.79
C VAL A 60 -11.16 -2.70 -6.30
N PRO A 61 -11.97 -2.08 -7.18
CA PRO A 61 -11.78 -2.23 -8.63
C PRO A 61 -10.39 -1.81 -9.10
N ASN A 62 -9.86 -0.67 -8.64
CA ASN A 62 -8.55 -0.17 -9.01
C ASN A 62 -7.42 -1.05 -8.44
N VAL A 63 -7.54 -1.52 -7.19
CA VAL A 63 -6.60 -2.50 -6.62
C VAL A 63 -6.55 -3.77 -7.47
N ASN A 64 -7.70 -4.28 -7.90
CA ASN A 64 -7.77 -5.46 -8.75
C ASN A 64 -7.16 -5.22 -10.15
N ARG A 65 -7.39 -4.05 -10.75
CA ARG A 65 -6.77 -3.66 -12.04
C ARG A 65 -5.25 -3.58 -11.93
N LEU A 66 -4.72 -2.97 -10.87
CA LEU A 66 -3.29 -2.91 -10.59
C LEU A 66 -2.69 -4.30 -10.41
N ALA A 67 -3.31 -5.14 -9.55
CA ALA A 67 -2.83 -6.50 -9.31
C ALA A 67 -2.81 -7.33 -10.60
N HIS A 68 -3.84 -7.19 -11.46
CA HIS A 68 -3.87 -7.83 -12.77
C HIS A 68 -2.74 -7.34 -13.69
N ALA A 69 -2.54 -6.02 -13.78
CA ALA A 69 -1.52 -5.42 -14.63
C ALA A 69 -0.11 -5.80 -14.19
N VAL A 70 0.18 -5.73 -12.89
CA VAL A 70 1.49 -6.11 -12.32
C VAL A 70 1.81 -7.58 -12.64
N ARG A 71 0.88 -8.51 -12.42
CA ARG A 71 1.08 -9.94 -12.76
C ARG A 71 1.33 -10.14 -14.26
N ARG A 72 0.53 -9.50 -15.11
CA ARG A 72 0.68 -9.61 -16.57
C ARG A 72 2.02 -9.10 -17.09
N SER A 73 2.59 -8.12 -16.43
CA SER A 73 3.89 -7.54 -16.76
C SER A 73 5.07 -8.32 -16.16
N GLY A 74 4.83 -9.35 -15.34
CA GLY A 74 5.87 -10.14 -14.67
C GLY A 74 6.31 -9.58 -13.32
N GLY A 75 5.57 -8.63 -12.75
CA GLY A 75 5.81 -8.09 -11.42
C GLY A 75 5.21 -8.95 -10.30
N THR A 76 5.49 -8.56 -9.07
CA THR A 76 5.08 -9.28 -7.85
C THR A 76 3.89 -8.59 -7.18
N VAL A 77 2.89 -9.36 -6.73
CA VAL A 77 1.78 -8.85 -5.89
C VAL A 77 1.94 -9.37 -4.47
N VAL A 78 1.84 -8.48 -3.49
CA VAL A 78 1.95 -8.78 -2.06
C VAL A 78 0.72 -8.25 -1.34
N TRP A 79 0.00 -9.14 -0.68
CA TRP A 79 -1.13 -8.81 0.20
C TRP A 79 -0.62 -8.69 1.64
N ILE A 80 -0.75 -7.50 2.21
CA ILE A 80 -0.39 -7.24 3.60
C ILE A 80 -1.62 -7.43 4.48
N GLN A 81 -1.45 -8.20 5.55
CA GLN A 81 -2.48 -8.38 6.57
C GLN A 81 -1.95 -7.88 7.92
N ASN A 82 -2.62 -6.90 8.49
CA ASN A 82 -2.37 -6.45 9.85
C ASN A 82 -2.89 -7.49 10.85
N ALA A 83 -2.10 -7.81 11.85
CA ALA A 83 -2.44 -8.81 12.86
C ALA A 83 -2.29 -8.27 14.28
N ALA A 84 -3.26 -8.56 15.13
CA ALA A 84 -3.16 -8.43 16.57
C ALA A 84 -2.75 -9.77 17.17
N THR A 85 -1.45 -9.97 17.41
CA THR A 85 -0.91 -11.17 18.07
C THR A 85 -0.59 -10.87 19.53
N PRO A 86 -0.51 -11.88 20.41
CA PRO A 86 -0.12 -11.67 21.82
C PRO A 86 1.20 -10.88 21.96
N GLU A 87 2.19 -11.21 21.14
CA GLU A 87 3.51 -10.56 21.13
C GLU A 87 3.40 -9.11 20.69
N SER A 88 2.56 -8.83 19.68
CA SER A 88 2.36 -7.48 19.18
C SER A 88 1.65 -6.58 20.20
N LEU A 89 0.68 -7.12 20.93
CA LEU A 89 -0.03 -6.41 21.99
C LEU A 89 0.92 -6.08 23.16
N GLN A 90 1.74 -7.05 23.58
CA GLN A 90 2.70 -6.82 24.65
C GLN A 90 3.79 -5.83 24.27
N SER A 91 4.27 -5.85 23.01
CA SER A 91 5.39 -5.02 22.55
C SER A 91 4.97 -3.64 22.01
N TRP A 92 3.67 -3.30 22.07
CA TRP A 92 3.13 -2.02 21.58
C TRP A 92 2.06 -1.45 22.53
N SER A 93 2.35 -1.41 23.80
CA SER A 93 1.44 -0.94 24.86
C SER A 93 0.99 0.51 24.66
N VAL A 94 1.88 1.38 24.15
CA VAL A 94 1.55 2.78 23.86
C VAL A 94 0.34 2.91 22.93
N ARG A 95 0.15 1.98 22.02
CA ARG A 95 -1.04 1.93 21.17
C ARG A 95 -2.31 1.72 21.99
N ASP A 96 -2.26 0.80 22.93
CA ASP A 96 -3.40 0.48 23.78
C ASP A 96 -3.72 1.62 24.75
N GLU A 97 -2.71 2.34 25.24
CA GLU A 97 -2.89 3.57 26.03
C GLU A 97 -3.62 4.67 25.23
N MET A 98 -3.27 4.84 23.95
CA MET A 98 -3.91 5.82 23.05
C MET A 98 -5.34 5.41 22.65
N ASP A 99 -5.56 4.14 22.38
CA ASP A 99 -6.87 3.62 21.94
C ASP A 99 -7.84 3.48 23.12
N GLY A 100 -7.35 3.23 24.31
CA GLY A 100 -8.12 2.87 25.50
C GLY A 100 -8.63 1.42 25.46
N PRO A 101 -9.14 0.89 26.59
CA PRO A 101 -9.38 -0.54 26.75
C PRO A 101 -10.47 -1.10 25.81
N GLU A 102 -11.54 -0.37 25.58
CA GLU A 102 -12.64 -0.82 24.72
C GLU A 102 -12.21 -0.95 23.26
N ARG A 103 -11.52 0.07 22.75
CA ARG A 103 -11.06 0.11 21.34
C ARG A 103 -9.95 -0.91 21.11
N SER A 104 -9.05 -1.10 22.07
CA SER A 104 -8.00 -2.13 22.05
C SER A 104 -8.60 -3.53 22.04
N ALA A 105 -9.60 -3.80 22.89
CA ALA A 105 -10.29 -5.11 22.91
C ALA A 105 -10.99 -5.39 21.58
N ARG A 106 -11.69 -4.41 21.00
CA ARG A 106 -12.35 -4.53 19.69
C ARG A 106 -11.34 -4.80 18.57
N ARG A 107 -10.20 -4.08 18.55
CA ARG A 107 -9.12 -4.30 17.60
C ARG A 107 -8.56 -5.72 17.72
N THR A 108 -8.25 -6.16 18.92
CA THR A 108 -7.73 -7.50 19.18
C THR A 108 -8.69 -8.57 18.71
N ALA A 109 -9.98 -8.46 19.05
CA ALA A 109 -10.99 -9.42 18.64
C ALA A 109 -11.18 -9.47 17.10
N SER A 110 -11.09 -8.32 16.43
CA SER A 110 -11.26 -8.24 14.98
C SER A 110 -10.03 -8.70 14.20
N MET A 111 -8.81 -8.39 14.69
CA MET A 111 -7.58 -8.53 13.90
C MET A 111 -6.70 -9.72 14.34
N ALA A 112 -7.16 -10.54 15.27
CA ALA A 112 -6.43 -11.77 15.61
C ALA A 112 -6.42 -12.74 14.41
N PRO A 113 -5.29 -13.41 14.12
CA PRO A 113 -5.24 -14.43 13.08
C PRO A 113 -6.33 -15.49 13.24
N GLY A 114 -6.99 -15.84 12.15
CA GLY A 114 -8.12 -16.79 12.13
C GLY A 114 -9.49 -16.18 12.40
N THR A 115 -9.59 -14.90 12.70
CA THR A 115 -10.88 -14.20 12.84
C THR A 115 -11.42 -13.70 11.49
N LYS A 116 -12.74 -13.45 11.45
CA LYS A 116 -13.38 -12.87 10.24
C LYS A 116 -12.79 -11.50 9.86
N GLY A 117 -12.41 -10.68 10.82
CA GLY A 117 -11.81 -9.37 10.59
C GLY A 117 -10.40 -9.46 9.99
N TYR A 118 -9.64 -10.49 10.34
CA TYR A 118 -8.30 -10.72 9.80
C TYR A 118 -8.31 -11.15 8.33
N GLU A 119 -9.38 -11.81 7.84
CA GLU A 119 -9.48 -12.24 6.45
C GLU A 119 -9.43 -11.04 5.48
N LEU A 120 -8.82 -11.25 4.31
CA LEU A 120 -8.89 -10.30 3.21
C LEU A 120 -10.34 -10.15 2.72
N TRP A 121 -10.66 -8.96 2.21
CA TRP A 121 -11.96 -8.69 1.62
C TRP A 121 -12.25 -9.60 0.42
N ALA A 122 -13.40 -10.25 0.41
CA ALA A 122 -13.75 -11.26 -0.60
C ALA A 122 -13.83 -10.74 -2.04
N GLY A 123 -13.98 -9.42 -2.23
CA GLY A 123 -14.00 -8.79 -3.56
C GLY A 123 -12.63 -8.58 -4.19
N LEU A 124 -11.54 -8.92 -3.49
CA LEU A 124 -10.18 -8.79 -4.01
C LEU A 124 -9.82 -9.94 -4.97
N GLY A 125 -9.16 -9.59 -6.06
CA GLY A 125 -8.69 -10.54 -7.09
C GLY A 125 -7.42 -11.28 -6.69
N VAL A 126 -7.39 -11.87 -5.48
CA VAL A 126 -6.26 -12.64 -4.94
C VAL A 126 -6.00 -13.89 -5.78
N LYS A 127 -4.74 -14.24 -5.99
CA LYS A 127 -4.30 -15.46 -6.70
C LYS A 127 -3.40 -16.31 -5.81
N SER A 128 -3.32 -17.61 -6.12
CA SER A 128 -2.49 -18.58 -5.36
C SER A 128 -1.00 -18.28 -5.38
N ASP A 129 -0.53 -17.64 -6.44
CA ASP A 129 0.89 -17.31 -6.67
C ASP A 129 1.28 -15.96 -6.05
N ASP A 130 0.31 -15.21 -5.50
CA ASP A 130 0.59 -13.96 -4.80
C ASP A 130 1.30 -14.23 -3.46
N LEU A 131 1.98 -13.22 -2.98
CA LEU A 131 2.62 -13.28 -1.68
C LEU A 131 1.70 -12.72 -0.59
N PHE A 132 1.82 -13.31 0.60
CA PHE A 132 1.09 -12.86 1.78
C PHE A 132 2.11 -12.55 2.89
N VAL A 133 2.00 -11.35 3.45
CA VAL A 133 2.87 -10.90 4.52
C VAL A 133 2.04 -10.35 5.67
N GLN A 134 2.23 -10.92 6.85
CA GLN A 134 1.63 -10.42 8.08
C GLN A 134 2.49 -9.30 8.65
N LYS A 135 1.86 -8.22 9.11
CA LYS A 135 2.52 -7.15 9.87
C LYS A 135 1.81 -6.90 11.20
N THR A 136 2.56 -6.35 12.15
CA THR A 136 2.09 -6.08 13.52
C THR A 136 2.19 -4.61 13.92
N ARG A 137 2.54 -3.74 12.98
CA ARG A 137 2.65 -2.28 13.16
C ARG A 137 1.94 -1.58 12.01
N PHE A 138 1.85 -0.24 12.05
CA PHE A 138 1.29 0.52 10.92
C PHE A 138 2.12 0.30 9.67
N SER A 139 3.42 0.50 9.73
CA SER A 139 4.33 0.21 8.63
C SER A 139 4.66 -1.29 8.56
N ALA A 140 4.72 -1.82 7.33
CA ALA A 140 5.21 -3.16 7.06
C ALA A 140 6.75 -3.24 7.01
N PHE A 141 7.46 -2.09 6.95
CA PHE A 141 8.92 -2.05 6.84
C PHE A 141 9.65 -1.70 8.14
N ILE A 142 8.93 -1.21 9.17
CA ILE A 142 9.59 -0.92 10.44
C ILE A 142 10.14 -2.21 11.09
N GLN A 143 11.29 -2.10 11.73
CA GLN A 143 11.98 -3.26 12.32
C GLN A 143 11.06 -4.08 13.25
N GLY A 144 11.03 -5.39 13.03
CA GLY A 144 10.22 -6.32 13.81
C GLY A 144 8.73 -6.36 13.46
N ALA A 145 8.25 -5.54 12.50
CA ALA A 145 6.85 -5.53 12.11
C ALA A 145 6.46 -6.69 11.20
N SER A 146 7.35 -7.05 10.27
CA SER A 146 7.14 -8.10 9.26
C SER A 146 8.47 -8.56 8.65
N ASN A 147 8.39 -9.53 7.75
CA ASN A 147 9.52 -9.97 6.90
C ASN A 147 9.47 -9.39 5.48
N LEU A 148 8.65 -8.36 5.21
CA LEU A 148 8.40 -7.84 3.87
C LEU A 148 9.70 -7.46 3.14
N GLU A 149 10.59 -6.70 3.77
CA GLU A 149 11.84 -6.27 3.15
C GLU A 149 12.68 -7.46 2.68
N ALA A 150 12.87 -8.46 3.53
CA ALA A 150 13.64 -9.66 3.19
C ALA A 150 13.01 -10.41 2.00
N VAL A 151 11.69 -10.53 1.98
CA VAL A 151 10.93 -11.16 0.89
C VAL A 151 11.12 -10.40 -0.42
N LEU A 152 11.07 -9.08 -0.41
CA LEU A 152 11.27 -8.26 -1.62
C LEU A 152 12.72 -8.30 -2.12
N ARG A 153 13.70 -8.14 -1.20
CA ARG A 153 15.13 -8.18 -1.53
C ARG A 153 15.54 -9.52 -2.13
N SER A 154 15.06 -10.63 -1.59
CA SER A 154 15.35 -11.97 -2.13
C SER A 154 14.85 -12.19 -3.57
N ARG A 155 13.93 -11.35 -4.05
CA ARG A 155 13.41 -11.35 -5.41
C ARG A 155 14.02 -10.26 -6.29
N GLY A 156 14.99 -9.50 -5.81
CA GLY A 156 15.59 -8.40 -6.56
C GLY A 156 14.67 -7.18 -6.73
N ILE A 157 13.58 -7.09 -5.97
CA ILE A 157 12.64 -5.95 -6.02
C ILE A 157 13.32 -4.71 -5.44
N ASP A 158 13.25 -3.59 -6.17
CA ASP A 158 13.71 -2.27 -5.74
C ASP A 158 12.65 -1.18 -5.84
N THR A 159 11.50 -1.51 -6.41
CA THR A 159 10.40 -0.58 -6.62
C THR A 159 9.11 -1.12 -6.01
N VAL A 160 8.40 -0.30 -5.24
CA VAL A 160 7.14 -0.65 -4.61
C VAL A 160 6.04 0.33 -4.97
N ILE A 161 4.88 -0.22 -5.32
CA ILE A 161 3.65 0.50 -5.59
C ILE A 161 2.72 0.23 -4.42
N ILE A 162 2.30 1.27 -3.69
CA ILE A 162 1.50 1.16 -2.47
C ILE A 162 0.04 1.45 -2.79
N ALA A 163 -0.83 0.50 -2.47
CA ALA A 163 -2.28 0.61 -2.55
C ALA A 163 -2.92 0.04 -1.27
N GLY A 164 -4.17 0.40 -0.98
CA GLY A 164 -4.93 -0.16 0.15
C GLY A 164 -5.44 0.88 1.15
N THR A 165 -5.47 0.51 2.45
CA THR A 165 -6.06 1.34 3.51
C THR A 165 -5.23 1.29 4.81
N VAL A 166 -5.22 2.31 5.68
CA VAL A 166 -5.73 3.67 5.53
C VAL A 166 -4.61 4.55 4.98
N THR A 167 -4.91 5.41 4.00
CA THR A 167 -3.90 6.22 3.28
C THR A 167 -2.92 6.91 4.23
N ASN A 168 -3.45 7.68 5.18
CA ASN A 168 -2.68 8.51 6.12
C ASN A 168 -2.12 7.75 7.34
N VAL A 169 -2.28 6.44 7.39
CA VAL A 169 -1.79 5.60 8.50
C VAL A 169 -0.91 4.48 7.94
N CYS A 170 -1.50 3.31 7.63
CA CYS A 170 -0.73 2.13 7.25
C CYS A 170 -0.05 2.28 5.89
N CYS A 171 -0.73 2.87 4.90
CA CYS A 171 -0.15 3.06 3.56
C CYS A 171 0.99 4.07 3.60
N GLU A 172 0.78 5.26 4.17
CA GLU A 172 1.82 6.29 4.26
C GLU A 172 3.00 5.85 5.12
N SER A 173 2.76 5.23 6.29
CA SER A 173 3.85 4.72 7.13
C SER A 173 4.69 3.67 6.38
N THR A 174 4.03 2.74 5.67
CA THR A 174 4.71 1.74 4.85
C THR A 174 5.51 2.38 3.72
N ALA A 175 4.92 3.37 3.03
CA ALA A 175 5.56 4.06 1.92
C ALA A 175 6.79 4.87 2.34
N ARG A 176 6.70 5.60 3.47
CA ARG A 176 7.82 6.39 4.01
C ARG A 176 8.97 5.48 4.41
N ASP A 177 8.70 4.41 5.14
CA ASP A 177 9.73 3.47 5.55
C ASP A 177 10.34 2.72 4.35
N ALA A 178 9.56 2.37 3.33
CA ALA A 178 10.06 1.78 2.09
C ALA A 178 11.10 2.69 1.42
N MET A 179 10.78 3.98 1.27
CA MET A 179 11.72 4.97 0.71
C MET A 179 12.99 5.08 1.55
N MET A 180 12.88 5.19 2.87
CA MET A 180 14.03 5.26 3.77
C MET A 180 14.85 3.96 3.80
N ARG A 181 14.25 2.84 3.38
CA ARG A 181 14.92 1.55 3.14
C ARG A 181 15.42 1.39 1.70
N ASN A 182 15.51 2.50 0.94
CA ASN A 182 16.04 2.53 -0.43
C ASN A 182 15.21 1.73 -1.45
N PHE A 183 13.88 1.81 -1.36
CA PHE A 183 12.97 1.42 -2.43
C PHE A 183 12.48 2.66 -3.19
N LYS A 184 12.40 2.60 -4.51
CA LYS A 184 11.59 3.53 -5.30
C LYS A 184 10.13 3.32 -4.90
N THR A 185 9.45 4.36 -4.45
CA THR A 185 8.13 4.20 -3.84
C THR A 185 7.11 5.10 -4.50
N ILE A 186 5.97 4.50 -4.89
CA ILE A 186 4.84 5.17 -5.53
C ILE A 186 3.59 4.89 -4.69
N MET A 187 2.87 5.93 -4.27
CA MET A 187 1.52 5.80 -3.71
C MET A 187 0.48 6.01 -4.81
N VAL A 188 -0.47 5.07 -4.95
CA VAL A 188 -1.49 5.18 -5.99
C VAL A 188 -2.65 6.04 -5.50
N THR A 189 -2.92 7.15 -6.19
CA THR A 189 -3.83 8.19 -5.71
C THR A 189 -5.30 7.76 -5.65
N ASP A 190 -5.72 6.84 -6.50
CA ASP A 190 -7.10 6.33 -6.62
C ASP A 190 -7.23 4.84 -6.28
N ALA A 191 -6.18 4.27 -5.66
CA ALA A 191 -6.16 2.91 -5.12
C ALA A 191 -5.71 2.88 -3.64
N ASN A 192 -5.65 4.04 -2.99
CA ASN A 192 -5.54 4.19 -1.54
C ASN A 192 -6.80 4.85 -1.00
N ALA A 193 -7.23 4.50 0.21
CA ALA A 193 -8.41 5.06 0.85
C ALA A 193 -8.12 5.49 2.29
N ALA A 194 -8.72 6.61 2.69
CA ALA A 194 -8.77 7.16 4.04
C ALA A 194 -10.22 7.39 4.45
N GLU A 195 -10.47 7.87 5.67
CA GLU A 195 -11.83 8.17 6.14
C GLU A 195 -12.41 9.44 5.50
N THR A 196 -11.57 10.33 4.98
CA THR A 196 -12.00 11.60 4.35
C THR A 196 -11.05 12.03 3.24
N ASP A 197 -11.56 12.83 2.28
CA ASP A 197 -10.74 13.47 1.24
C ASP A 197 -9.61 14.33 1.83
N ALA A 198 -9.87 15.01 2.94
CA ALA A 198 -8.88 15.87 3.58
C ALA A 198 -7.68 15.07 4.10
N LEU A 199 -7.92 13.96 4.80
CA LEU A 199 -6.85 13.08 5.31
C LEU A 199 -6.10 12.40 4.15
N HIS A 200 -6.82 11.96 3.13
CA HIS A 200 -6.24 11.36 1.94
C HIS A 200 -5.29 12.31 1.22
N ASN A 201 -5.77 13.51 0.88
CA ASN A 201 -4.97 14.50 0.15
C ASN A 201 -3.80 15.03 0.98
N ALA A 202 -3.97 15.26 2.28
CA ALA A 202 -2.87 15.68 3.16
C ALA A 202 -1.71 14.66 3.17
N SER A 203 -2.05 13.37 3.24
CA SER A 203 -1.07 12.28 3.18
C SER A 203 -0.34 12.24 1.83
N LEU A 204 -1.09 12.29 0.72
CA LEU A 204 -0.50 12.29 -0.63
C LEU A 204 0.44 13.48 -0.85
N ILE A 205 0.03 14.69 -0.44
CA ILE A 205 0.84 15.91 -0.57
C ILE A 205 2.14 15.79 0.24
N ALA A 206 2.04 15.37 1.52
CA ALA A 206 3.19 15.23 2.40
C ALA A 206 4.18 14.18 1.87
N PHE A 207 3.66 13.05 1.35
CA PHE A 207 4.47 12.00 0.75
C PHE A 207 5.14 12.47 -0.54
N TYR A 208 4.39 13.08 -1.46
CA TYR A 208 4.86 13.52 -2.77
C TYR A 208 6.00 14.52 -2.67
N LEU A 209 5.93 15.46 -1.73
CA LEU A 209 6.97 16.49 -1.56
C LEU A 209 8.36 15.92 -1.23
N LYS A 210 8.46 14.76 -0.53
CA LYS A 210 9.74 14.31 0.05
C LYS A 210 10.05 12.82 -0.10
N PHE A 211 9.07 11.93 -0.23
CA PHE A 211 9.29 10.50 -0.04
C PHE A 211 9.18 9.66 -1.31
N GLY A 212 8.47 10.11 -2.30
CA GLY A 212 8.28 9.32 -3.53
C GLY A 212 7.33 9.97 -4.51
N ASP A 213 6.85 9.19 -5.45
CA ASP A 213 5.85 9.62 -6.43
C ASP A 213 4.43 9.27 -6.01
N ILE A 214 3.49 10.03 -6.54
CA ILE A 214 2.07 9.71 -6.52
C ILE A 214 1.58 9.60 -7.96
N MET A 215 0.83 8.55 -8.29
CA MET A 215 0.32 8.33 -9.64
C MET A 215 -1.09 7.73 -9.58
N PRO A 216 -2.01 8.06 -10.50
CA PRO A 216 -3.27 7.35 -10.62
C PRO A 216 -3.06 5.93 -11.21
N THR A 217 -4.02 5.05 -10.97
CA THR A 217 -4.01 3.65 -11.45
C THR A 217 -3.70 3.54 -12.94
N ASP A 218 -4.33 4.36 -13.78
CA ASP A 218 -4.13 4.30 -15.23
C ASP A 218 -2.70 4.65 -15.64
N MET A 219 -2.07 5.61 -14.98
CA MET A 219 -0.69 5.98 -15.23
C MET A 219 0.27 4.86 -14.85
N VAL A 220 0.10 4.26 -13.66
CA VAL A 220 0.91 3.12 -13.21
C VAL A 220 0.82 1.96 -14.20
N ILE A 221 -0.40 1.62 -14.65
CA ILE A 221 -0.63 0.57 -15.64
C ILE A 221 0.04 0.92 -16.99
N GLY A 222 -0.03 2.18 -17.41
CA GLY A 222 0.66 2.67 -18.61
C GLY A 222 2.16 2.48 -18.53
N CYS A 223 2.79 2.87 -17.41
CA CYS A 223 4.22 2.71 -17.16
C CYS A 223 4.66 1.23 -17.19
N LEU A 224 3.90 0.34 -16.56
CA LEU A 224 4.17 -1.10 -16.59
C LEU A 224 4.11 -1.70 -18.00
N ASN A 225 3.10 -1.31 -18.80
CA ASN A 225 2.91 -1.83 -20.15
C ASN A 225 4.00 -1.34 -21.13
N ALA A 226 4.42 -0.09 -21.02
CA ALA A 226 5.46 0.48 -21.88
C ALA A 226 6.79 -0.29 -21.75
N ASN A 227 7.16 -0.66 -20.54
CA ASN A 227 8.43 -1.34 -20.28
C ASN A 227 8.36 -2.88 -20.49
N ALA A 228 7.19 -3.48 -20.33
CA ALA A 228 6.99 -4.89 -20.68
C ALA A 228 7.10 -5.14 -22.20
N ALA A 229 6.78 -4.16 -23.04
CA ALA A 229 6.98 -4.22 -24.50
C ALA A 229 8.46 -4.16 -24.84
N THR A 230 9.21 -3.22 -24.27
CA THR A 230 10.65 -3.03 -24.52
C THR A 230 11.48 -4.26 -24.11
N ALA A 231 11.12 -4.92 -22.99
CA ALA A 231 11.80 -6.14 -22.52
C ALA A 231 11.58 -7.36 -23.45
N ARG A 232 10.45 -7.41 -24.18
CA ARG A 232 10.19 -8.48 -25.17
C ARG A 232 10.96 -8.27 -26.45
N ASP A 233 11.12 -7.03 -26.90
CA ASP A 233 11.86 -6.70 -28.12
C ASP A 233 13.37 -6.95 -27.94
N THR A 234 13.94 -6.64 -26.77
CA THR A 234 15.35 -6.93 -26.46
C THR A 234 15.65 -8.43 -26.21
N ALA A 235 14.65 -9.25 -25.91
CA ALA A 235 14.80 -10.70 -25.77
C ALA A 235 14.63 -11.48 -27.10
N ALA A 236 14.18 -10.79 -28.15
CA ALA A 236 13.97 -11.36 -29.51
C ALA A 236 15.13 -11.05 -30.46
N GLU A 237 16.09 -10.24 -30.07
CA GLU A 237 17.39 -9.97 -30.73
C GLU A 237 18.49 -10.86 -30.14
#